data_26c79cf7f506bf6d68f1df1283358c3a
#
_entry.id   26c79cf7f506bf6d68f1df1283358c3a
#
_cell.length_a   1.000
_cell.length_b   1.000
_cell.length_c   1.000
_cell.angle_alpha   90.00
_cell.angle_beta   90.00
_cell.angle_gamma   90.00
#
_symmetry.space_group_name_H-M   'P 1'
#
loop_
_entity.id
_entity.type
_entity.pdbx_description
1 polymer ?
#
loop_
_entity_poly.entity_id
_entity_poly.type
_entity_poly.pdbx_seq_one_letter_code
_entity_poly.pdbx_strand_id
1 'polypeptide(L)'
;MTQSGSVTSQGDTTHQANLARSTIGPDGTGIKIGVLSDGVVSLAASQALGDLGPVTVLPGQTGSGDEGTAMLEIIHDLAPGAQLYFATADPTISRFAQNVRDLRSAGCDIIIDDVFYFVESPFQDGQAPAVVSNTNGGIVTQAVKDVATAGALYFSSAGNQGNQDDNTASCYQGDFVNGGALAAVPGGNVHNFGGGVQSDLIQTGSGNAIDLYWSDPLGASTNDYDLFVLNNALTSVLSSSTNTQNGTQDPFEQAGSNASGNRIVVLQKTGAANRFLHITINANGTGKLGTSTNGTTKGHSIA
;
A
#
# COMPACT_ATOMS: atom_id res chain seq x y z
N MET A 1 -34.09 -15.02 -6.73
CA MET A 1 -33.46 -16.29 -6.31
C MET A 1 -32.15 -15.90 -5.66
N THR A 2 -32.00 -16.09 -4.37
CA THR A 2 -30.73 -15.97 -3.68
C THR A 2 -29.83 -17.10 -4.18
N GLN A 3 -28.82 -16.77 -4.94
CA GLN A 3 -27.78 -17.72 -5.28
C GLN A 3 -26.87 -17.83 -4.05
N SER A 4 -27.08 -18.86 -3.24
CA SER A 4 -26.09 -19.25 -2.24
C SER A 4 -25.13 -20.21 -2.94
N GLY A 5 -23.87 -19.82 -3.04
CA GLY A 5 -22.77 -20.68 -3.47
C GLY A 5 -22.50 -21.81 -2.48
N SER A 6 -21.42 -22.55 -2.70
CA SER A 6 -21.00 -23.64 -1.82
C SER A 6 -20.53 -23.14 -0.45
N VAL A 7 -20.02 -21.90 -0.38
CA VAL A 7 -19.52 -21.25 0.82
C VAL A 7 -20.01 -19.80 0.84
N THR A 8 -20.38 -19.31 2.01
CA THR A 8 -20.68 -17.89 2.22
C THR A 8 -19.57 -17.27 3.08
N SER A 9 -19.04 -16.14 2.66
CA SER A 9 -18.03 -15.39 3.39
C SER A 9 -18.50 -15.04 4.80
N GLN A 10 -17.66 -15.28 5.80
CA GLN A 10 -17.93 -14.89 7.19
C GLN A 10 -18.13 -13.37 7.32
N GLY A 11 -17.55 -12.57 6.42
CA GLY A 11 -17.76 -11.14 6.34
C GLY A 11 -19.22 -10.73 6.20
N ASP A 12 -20.02 -11.54 5.54
CA ASP A 12 -21.47 -11.29 5.41
C ASP A 12 -22.18 -11.16 6.76
N THR A 13 -21.83 -12.01 7.71
CA THR A 13 -22.37 -11.97 9.08
C THR A 13 -21.61 -10.95 9.95
N THR A 14 -20.27 -10.94 9.89
CA THR A 14 -19.44 -10.09 10.75
C THR A 14 -19.67 -8.61 10.50
N HIS A 15 -19.85 -8.21 9.24
CA HIS A 15 -20.17 -6.83 8.85
C HIS A 15 -21.69 -6.55 8.82
N GLN A 16 -22.50 -7.53 9.21
CA GLN A 16 -23.98 -7.43 9.23
C GLN A 16 -24.60 -7.10 7.85
N ALA A 17 -23.94 -7.48 6.75
CA ALA A 17 -24.47 -7.25 5.41
C ALA A 17 -25.76 -8.02 5.17
N ASN A 18 -25.85 -9.26 5.66
CA ASN A 18 -27.07 -10.06 5.67
C ASN A 18 -28.24 -9.37 6.41
N LEU A 19 -27.94 -8.71 7.54
CA LEU A 19 -28.94 -7.96 8.31
C LEU A 19 -29.37 -6.71 7.54
N ALA A 20 -28.44 -5.98 6.95
CA ALA A 20 -28.75 -4.82 6.12
C ALA A 20 -29.65 -5.20 4.95
N ARG A 21 -29.32 -6.26 4.21
CA ARG A 21 -30.16 -6.75 3.10
C ARG A 21 -31.56 -7.16 3.55
N SER A 22 -31.67 -7.84 4.69
CA SER A 22 -32.98 -8.32 5.19
C SER A 22 -33.85 -7.21 5.79
N THR A 23 -33.25 -6.12 6.32
CA THR A 23 -34.00 -5.06 7.04
C THR A 23 -34.28 -3.82 6.21
N ILE A 24 -33.33 -3.40 5.37
CA ILE A 24 -33.41 -2.18 4.57
C ILE A 24 -33.29 -2.41 3.06
N GLY A 25 -32.99 -3.64 2.65
CA GLY A 25 -33.10 -4.12 1.28
C GLY A 25 -31.92 -3.90 0.31
N PRO A 26 -30.85 -3.13 0.60
CA PRO A 26 -29.78 -2.94 -0.36
C PRO A 26 -28.99 -4.24 -0.54
N ASP A 27 -28.89 -4.69 -1.77
CA ASP A 27 -28.14 -5.91 -2.15
C ASP A 27 -27.07 -5.64 -3.21
N GLY A 28 -26.82 -4.38 -3.53
CA GLY A 28 -25.91 -3.97 -4.60
C GLY A 28 -26.55 -3.83 -5.98
N THR A 29 -27.84 -4.08 -6.11
CA THR A 29 -28.56 -3.92 -7.39
C THR A 29 -28.36 -2.50 -7.95
N GLY A 30 -27.92 -2.42 -9.21
CA GLY A 30 -27.64 -1.16 -9.92
C GLY A 30 -26.25 -0.60 -9.70
N ILE A 31 -25.42 -1.22 -8.86
CA ILE A 31 -24.04 -0.82 -8.58
C ILE A 31 -23.06 -1.71 -9.37
N LYS A 32 -22.03 -1.10 -9.94
CA LYS A 32 -20.92 -1.79 -10.58
C LYS A 32 -19.69 -1.71 -9.70
N ILE A 33 -19.09 -2.87 -9.41
CA ILE A 33 -17.90 -2.97 -8.56
C ILE A 33 -16.76 -3.56 -9.38
N GLY A 34 -15.66 -2.82 -9.48
CA GLY A 34 -14.42 -3.25 -10.14
C GLY A 34 -13.40 -3.74 -9.12
N VAL A 35 -12.80 -4.88 -9.36
CA VAL A 35 -11.75 -5.49 -8.54
C VAL A 35 -10.44 -5.51 -9.30
N LEU A 36 -9.36 -5.17 -8.60
CA LEU A 36 -7.98 -5.23 -9.08
C LEU A 36 -7.16 -6.14 -8.14
N SER A 37 -6.58 -7.20 -8.70
CA SER A 37 -5.71 -8.13 -7.99
C SER A 37 -4.81 -8.88 -8.98
N ASP A 38 -4.15 -9.95 -8.55
CA ASP A 38 -3.23 -10.74 -9.36
C ASP A 38 -3.90 -11.43 -10.55
N GLY A 39 -5.06 -12.05 -10.35
CA GLY A 39 -5.76 -12.76 -11.41
C GLY A 39 -7.05 -13.45 -10.98
N VAL A 40 -7.71 -14.08 -11.97
CA VAL A 40 -8.98 -14.80 -11.80
C VAL A 40 -8.94 -16.15 -12.53
N VAL A 41 -7.91 -16.96 -12.27
CA VAL A 41 -7.69 -18.23 -12.95
C VAL A 41 -8.82 -19.23 -12.68
N SER A 42 -9.35 -19.27 -11.47
CA SER A 42 -10.44 -20.17 -11.06
C SER A 42 -11.85 -19.60 -11.26
N LEU A 43 -12.00 -18.44 -11.92
CA LEU A 43 -13.31 -17.79 -12.10
C LEU A 43 -14.40 -18.73 -12.62
N ALA A 44 -14.09 -19.49 -13.68
CA ALA A 44 -15.05 -20.43 -14.26
C ALA A 44 -15.44 -21.56 -13.30
N ALA A 45 -14.51 -22.02 -12.47
CA ALA A 45 -14.78 -23.05 -11.47
C ALA A 45 -15.67 -22.50 -10.36
N SER A 46 -15.40 -21.31 -9.84
CA SER A 46 -16.22 -20.63 -8.85
C SER A 46 -17.65 -20.39 -9.34
N GLN A 47 -17.80 -19.95 -10.59
CA GLN A 47 -19.11 -19.78 -11.22
C GLN A 47 -19.86 -21.11 -11.37
N ALA A 48 -19.16 -22.21 -11.71
CA ALA A 48 -19.77 -23.53 -11.81
C ALA A 48 -20.25 -24.08 -10.46
N LEU A 49 -19.61 -23.68 -9.35
CA LEU A 49 -20.03 -24.02 -7.98
C LEU A 49 -21.18 -23.11 -7.49
N GLY A 50 -21.45 -22.03 -8.19
CA GLY A 50 -22.46 -21.03 -7.79
C GLY A 50 -21.98 -20.02 -6.75
N ASP A 51 -20.67 -19.97 -6.47
CA ASP A 51 -20.06 -19.01 -5.55
C ASP A 51 -19.95 -17.62 -6.19
N LEU A 52 -19.92 -17.55 -7.51
CA LEU A 52 -19.93 -16.30 -8.27
C LEU A 52 -21.03 -16.29 -9.35
N GLY A 53 -21.67 -15.14 -9.53
CA GLY A 53 -22.46 -14.81 -10.70
C GLY A 53 -21.58 -14.40 -11.90
N PRO A 54 -22.19 -13.81 -12.95
CA PRO A 54 -21.43 -13.29 -14.09
C PRO A 54 -20.44 -12.19 -13.66
N VAL A 55 -19.19 -12.30 -14.12
CA VAL A 55 -18.13 -11.29 -13.92
C VAL A 55 -17.64 -10.81 -15.27
N THR A 56 -17.52 -9.51 -15.46
CA THR A 56 -16.93 -8.90 -16.65
C THR A 56 -15.42 -8.71 -16.44
N VAL A 57 -14.61 -9.60 -16.99
CA VAL A 57 -13.15 -9.41 -17.05
C VAL A 57 -12.84 -8.46 -18.19
N LEU A 58 -12.10 -7.37 -17.93
CA LEU A 58 -11.70 -6.44 -18.99
C LEU A 58 -10.81 -7.14 -20.02
N PRO A 59 -10.85 -6.74 -21.31
CA PRO A 59 -10.13 -7.42 -22.36
C PRO A 59 -8.63 -7.58 -22.09
N GLY A 60 -8.16 -8.84 -22.06
CA GLY A 60 -6.76 -9.17 -21.79
C GLY A 60 -6.32 -9.00 -20.34
N GLN A 61 -7.27 -8.89 -19.38
CA GLN A 61 -6.99 -8.59 -17.98
C GLN A 61 -7.25 -9.77 -17.03
N THR A 62 -7.16 -10.99 -17.49
CA THR A 62 -7.39 -12.19 -16.63
C THR A 62 -6.34 -12.33 -15.52
N GLY A 63 -5.10 -11.88 -15.76
CA GLY A 63 -4.01 -12.06 -14.80
C GLY A 63 -3.51 -13.49 -14.68
N SER A 64 -2.78 -13.79 -13.62
CA SER A 64 -2.09 -15.07 -13.45
C SER A 64 -2.25 -15.72 -12.06
N GLY A 65 -2.96 -15.11 -11.14
CA GLY A 65 -3.26 -15.61 -9.79
C GLY A 65 -4.74 -15.86 -9.59
N ASP A 66 -5.15 -16.00 -8.36
CA ASP A 66 -6.52 -16.35 -7.98
C ASP A 66 -7.09 -15.53 -6.81
N GLU A 67 -6.30 -14.60 -6.27
CA GLU A 67 -6.77 -13.71 -5.22
C GLU A 67 -7.94 -12.86 -5.69
N GLY A 68 -7.92 -12.43 -6.97
CA GLY A 68 -9.04 -11.71 -7.58
C GLY A 68 -10.34 -12.51 -7.59
N THR A 69 -10.29 -13.83 -7.81
CA THR A 69 -11.46 -14.70 -7.69
C THR A 69 -12.01 -14.68 -6.26
N ALA A 70 -11.15 -14.85 -5.25
CA ALA A 70 -11.55 -14.83 -3.84
C ALA A 70 -12.13 -13.47 -3.43
N MET A 71 -11.55 -12.36 -3.88
CA MET A 71 -12.11 -11.02 -3.62
C MET A 71 -13.50 -10.86 -4.23
N LEU A 72 -13.70 -11.33 -5.45
CA LEU A 72 -15.00 -11.28 -6.12
C LEU A 72 -16.05 -12.11 -5.38
N GLU A 73 -15.70 -13.29 -4.88
CA GLU A 73 -16.59 -14.15 -4.06
C GLU A 73 -17.03 -13.42 -2.78
N ILE A 74 -16.09 -12.83 -2.05
CA ILE A 74 -16.41 -12.07 -0.84
C ILE A 74 -17.37 -10.91 -1.15
N ILE A 75 -17.13 -10.17 -2.23
CA ILE A 75 -17.98 -9.05 -2.64
C ILE A 75 -19.36 -9.55 -3.07
N HIS A 76 -19.42 -10.66 -3.79
CA HIS A 76 -20.69 -11.26 -4.20
C HIS A 76 -21.55 -11.67 -3.01
N ASP A 77 -20.96 -12.23 -1.98
CA ASP A 77 -21.67 -12.60 -0.75
C ASP A 77 -22.27 -11.36 -0.04
N LEU A 78 -21.51 -10.28 0.03
CA LEU A 78 -21.99 -9.05 0.69
C LEU A 78 -22.98 -8.25 -0.14
N ALA A 79 -22.81 -8.26 -1.47
CA ALA A 79 -23.60 -7.48 -2.42
C ALA A 79 -24.01 -8.31 -3.65
N PRO A 80 -24.87 -9.34 -3.49
CA PRO A 80 -25.17 -10.32 -4.53
C PRO A 80 -25.89 -9.76 -5.76
N GLY A 81 -26.46 -8.56 -5.66
CA GLY A 81 -27.10 -7.86 -6.78
C GLY A 81 -26.13 -6.96 -7.57
N ALA A 82 -24.90 -6.78 -7.13
CA ALA A 82 -23.92 -5.94 -7.81
C ALA A 82 -23.42 -6.59 -9.11
N GLN A 83 -23.08 -5.76 -10.10
CA GLN A 83 -22.41 -6.18 -11.31
C GLN A 83 -20.89 -6.14 -11.07
N LEU A 84 -20.22 -7.28 -11.19
CA LEU A 84 -18.80 -7.41 -10.88
C LEU A 84 -17.94 -7.30 -12.14
N TYR A 85 -16.85 -6.55 -12.00
CA TYR A 85 -15.83 -6.34 -13.02
C TYR A 85 -14.46 -6.70 -12.45
N PHE A 86 -13.53 -7.12 -13.31
CA PHE A 86 -12.17 -7.44 -12.92
C PHE A 86 -11.15 -6.91 -13.93
N ALA A 87 -10.01 -6.44 -13.42
CA ALA A 87 -8.80 -6.20 -14.18
C ALA A 87 -7.57 -6.59 -13.35
N THR A 88 -6.53 -7.16 -14.01
CA THR A 88 -5.32 -7.56 -13.29
C THR A 88 -4.47 -6.37 -12.84
N ALA A 89 -3.77 -6.54 -11.73
CA ALA A 89 -2.73 -5.63 -11.24
C ALA A 89 -1.38 -5.80 -11.97
N ASP A 90 -1.21 -6.90 -12.70
CA ASP A 90 0.02 -7.23 -13.43
C ASP A 90 0.03 -6.63 -14.86
N PRO A 91 1.20 -6.47 -15.48
CA PRO A 91 2.55 -6.74 -14.95
C PRO A 91 3.30 -5.49 -14.46
N THR A 92 2.70 -4.29 -14.49
CA THR A 92 3.40 -3.04 -14.16
C THR A 92 2.52 -2.03 -13.44
N ILE A 93 3.13 -1.14 -12.67
CA ILE A 93 2.44 -0.02 -11.98
C ILE A 93 1.63 0.83 -12.98
N SER A 94 2.22 1.13 -14.14
CA SER A 94 1.52 1.91 -15.19
C SER A 94 0.29 1.19 -15.74
N ARG A 95 0.36 -0.14 -15.85
CA ARG A 95 -0.79 -0.94 -16.28
C ARG A 95 -1.87 -0.97 -15.22
N PHE A 96 -1.49 -1.16 -13.97
CA PHE A 96 -2.41 -1.06 -12.84
C PHE A 96 -3.15 0.29 -12.84
N ALA A 97 -2.41 1.39 -12.89
CA ALA A 97 -2.99 2.74 -12.92
C ALA A 97 -3.94 2.93 -14.13
N GLN A 98 -3.60 2.35 -15.28
CA GLN A 98 -4.51 2.37 -16.44
C GLN A 98 -5.75 1.52 -16.19
N ASN A 99 -5.61 0.33 -15.59
CA ASN A 99 -6.74 -0.54 -15.28
C ASN A 99 -7.70 0.07 -14.26
N VAL A 100 -7.20 0.87 -13.30
CA VAL A 100 -8.05 1.68 -12.42
C VAL A 100 -8.96 2.59 -13.25
N ARG A 101 -8.40 3.32 -14.23
CA ARG A 101 -9.16 4.21 -15.13
C ARG A 101 -10.09 3.44 -16.05
N ASP A 102 -9.66 2.28 -16.56
CA ASP A 102 -10.45 1.44 -17.48
C ASP A 102 -11.68 0.87 -16.77
N LEU A 103 -11.58 0.46 -15.49
CA LEU A 103 -12.73 0.05 -14.68
C LEU A 103 -13.72 1.21 -14.49
N ARG A 104 -13.24 2.42 -14.21
CA ARG A 104 -14.14 3.58 -14.16
C ARG A 104 -14.79 3.85 -15.52
N SER A 105 -14.07 3.72 -16.60
CA SER A 105 -14.59 3.89 -17.96
C SER A 105 -15.63 2.83 -18.33
N ALA A 106 -15.53 1.61 -17.77
CA ALA A 106 -16.55 0.56 -17.85
C ALA A 106 -17.80 0.87 -17.00
N GLY A 107 -17.75 1.95 -16.22
CA GLY A 107 -18.85 2.46 -15.40
C GLY A 107 -18.85 1.95 -13.96
N CYS A 108 -17.72 1.43 -13.45
CA CYS A 108 -17.65 1.02 -12.04
C CYS A 108 -17.83 2.21 -11.11
N ASP A 109 -18.75 2.06 -10.16
CA ASP A 109 -19.07 3.03 -9.12
C ASP A 109 -18.15 2.88 -7.91
N ILE A 110 -17.70 1.65 -7.67
CA ILE A 110 -16.77 1.27 -6.61
C ILE A 110 -15.61 0.52 -7.25
N ILE A 111 -14.39 0.85 -6.86
CA ILE A 111 -13.17 0.18 -7.31
C ILE A 111 -12.39 -0.26 -6.07
N ILE A 112 -11.94 -1.52 -6.05
CA ILE A 112 -11.30 -2.14 -4.88
C ILE A 112 -10.01 -2.81 -5.33
N ASP A 113 -8.91 -2.59 -4.61
CA ASP A 113 -7.67 -3.34 -4.79
C ASP A 113 -7.18 -4.00 -3.50
N ASP A 114 -6.42 -5.09 -3.64
CA ASP A 114 -5.59 -5.68 -2.60
C ASP A 114 -4.15 -5.83 -3.09
N VAL A 115 -3.58 -4.70 -3.51
CA VAL A 115 -2.23 -4.62 -4.07
C VAL A 115 -1.54 -3.39 -3.52
N PHE A 116 -0.21 -3.46 -3.34
CA PHE A 116 0.58 -2.27 -3.13
C PHE A 116 1.90 -2.36 -3.90
N TYR A 117 2.45 -1.19 -4.22
CA TYR A 117 3.75 -1.07 -4.87
C TYR A 117 4.71 -0.34 -3.95
N PHE A 118 5.87 -0.93 -3.70
CA PHE A 118 6.87 -0.38 -2.76
C PHE A 118 7.35 1.02 -3.12
N VAL A 119 7.34 1.38 -4.40
CA VAL A 119 7.78 2.68 -4.89
C VAL A 119 6.67 3.74 -4.93
N GLU A 120 5.42 3.36 -4.66
CA GLU A 120 4.32 4.33 -4.52
C GLU A 120 4.35 4.99 -3.15
N SER A 121 4.17 6.31 -3.12
CA SER A 121 4.21 7.08 -1.88
C SER A 121 2.99 6.80 -0.99
N PRO A 122 3.18 6.63 0.33
CA PRO A 122 2.08 6.61 1.28
C PRO A 122 1.49 8.01 1.54
N PHE A 123 2.18 9.08 1.12
CA PHE A 123 1.77 10.46 1.34
C PHE A 123 1.00 10.98 0.13
N GLN A 124 -0.31 10.94 0.23
CA GLN A 124 -1.22 11.33 -0.85
C GLN A 124 -1.84 12.70 -0.61
N ASP A 125 -2.04 13.06 0.66
CA ASP A 125 -2.56 14.35 1.06
C ASP A 125 -1.57 15.49 0.80
N GLY A 126 -2.11 16.63 0.41
CA GLY A 126 -1.30 17.82 0.17
C GLY A 126 -0.47 17.80 -1.12
N GLN A 127 -0.55 16.75 -1.92
CA GLN A 127 0.09 16.71 -3.23
C GLN A 127 -0.64 17.64 -4.20
N ALA A 128 0.08 18.55 -4.82
CA ALA A 128 -0.50 19.40 -5.85
C ALA A 128 -0.86 18.57 -7.09
N PRO A 129 -2.06 18.75 -7.69
CA PRO A 129 -2.49 17.95 -8.84
C PRO A 129 -1.51 17.95 -10.02
N ALA A 130 -0.77 19.05 -10.21
CA ALA A 130 0.21 19.19 -11.29
C ALA A 130 1.53 18.44 -11.02
N VAL A 131 1.74 17.94 -9.80
CA VAL A 131 3.01 17.33 -9.37
C VAL A 131 2.87 15.82 -9.19
N VAL A 132 1.65 15.33 -9.01
CA VAL A 132 1.33 13.93 -8.67
C VAL A 132 1.42 13.11 -9.91
N SER A 133 1.95 13.00 -10.87
CA SER A 133 1.76 12.04 -11.97
C SER A 133 2.97 11.70 -12.82
N ASN A 134 4.09 12.34 -12.57
CA ASN A 134 5.24 12.22 -13.47
C ASN A 134 6.29 11.23 -12.99
N THR A 135 6.09 10.63 -11.81
CA THR A 135 7.04 9.72 -11.19
C THR A 135 6.37 8.40 -10.85
N ASN A 136 7.15 7.34 -10.69
CA ASN A 136 6.61 6.04 -10.26
C ASN A 136 5.89 6.15 -8.90
N GLY A 137 6.35 7.02 -8.02
CA GLY A 137 5.74 7.22 -6.70
C GLY A 137 4.40 7.97 -6.70
N GLY A 138 3.85 8.32 -7.85
CA GLY A 138 2.58 9.06 -7.96
C GLY A 138 1.63 8.58 -9.05
N ILE A 139 2.00 7.59 -9.83
CA ILE A 139 1.21 7.12 -10.97
C ILE A 139 -0.14 6.54 -10.51
N VAL A 140 -0.13 5.71 -9.47
CA VAL A 140 -1.36 5.11 -8.93
C VAL A 140 -2.19 6.15 -8.19
N THR A 141 -1.57 6.98 -7.36
CA THR A 141 -2.24 8.10 -6.67
C THR A 141 -3.00 9.00 -7.67
N GLN A 142 -2.39 9.30 -8.81
CA GLN A 142 -3.07 10.08 -9.85
C GLN A 142 -4.26 9.31 -10.44
N ALA A 143 -4.12 8.02 -10.70
CA ALA A 143 -5.24 7.22 -11.22
C ALA A 143 -6.42 7.16 -10.23
N VAL A 144 -6.13 7.00 -8.94
CA VAL A 144 -7.15 7.05 -7.88
C VAL A 144 -7.83 8.41 -7.83
N LYS A 145 -7.07 9.50 -7.89
CA LYS A 145 -7.65 10.86 -7.98
C LYS A 145 -8.54 11.05 -9.21
N ASP A 146 -8.12 10.55 -10.37
CA ASP A 146 -8.90 10.65 -11.61
C ASP A 146 -10.26 9.98 -11.46
N VAL A 147 -10.30 8.74 -10.94
CA VAL A 147 -11.56 7.99 -10.80
C VAL A 147 -12.43 8.53 -9.67
N ALA A 148 -11.84 9.00 -8.57
CA ALA A 148 -12.58 9.64 -7.48
C ALA A 148 -13.21 10.95 -7.94
N THR A 149 -12.49 11.77 -8.70
CA THR A 149 -13.01 13.00 -9.32
C THR A 149 -14.14 12.69 -10.31
N ALA A 150 -14.07 11.55 -10.99
CA ALA A 150 -15.14 11.06 -11.87
C ALA A 150 -16.33 10.43 -11.12
N GLY A 151 -16.32 10.43 -9.78
CA GLY A 151 -17.41 10.01 -8.93
C GLY A 151 -17.37 8.54 -8.51
N ALA A 152 -16.26 7.81 -8.68
CA ALA A 152 -16.11 6.48 -8.10
C ALA A 152 -15.63 6.55 -6.64
N LEU A 153 -16.03 5.58 -5.84
CA LEU A 153 -15.41 5.29 -4.56
C LEU A 153 -14.21 4.35 -4.79
N TYR A 154 -13.10 4.62 -4.14
CA TYR A 154 -11.91 3.77 -4.23
C TYR A 154 -11.51 3.24 -2.86
N PHE A 155 -11.27 1.93 -2.77
CA PHE A 155 -10.84 1.25 -1.56
C PHE A 155 -9.59 0.42 -1.86
N SER A 156 -8.59 0.55 -1.01
CA SER A 156 -7.35 -0.20 -1.11
C SER A 156 -7.08 -0.94 0.19
N SER A 157 -6.36 -2.06 0.11
CA SER A 157 -5.97 -2.80 1.30
C SER A 157 -5.07 -1.98 2.21
N ALA A 158 -5.10 -2.30 3.50
CA ALA A 158 -4.19 -1.72 4.48
C ALA A 158 -2.76 -2.29 4.37
N GLY A 159 -2.57 -3.36 3.60
CA GLY A 159 -1.30 -4.06 3.42
C GLY A 159 -0.99 -5.06 4.53
N ASN A 160 0.16 -5.75 4.37
CA ASN A 160 0.56 -6.88 5.21
C ASN A 160 1.68 -6.53 6.21
N GLN A 161 1.78 -5.27 6.64
CA GLN A 161 2.86 -4.82 7.52
C GLN A 161 2.60 -5.08 9.01
N GLY A 162 1.59 -5.87 9.33
CA GLY A 162 1.20 -6.18 10.70
C GLY A 162 0.62 -4.99 11.44
N ASN A 163 0.47 -5.12 12.74
CA ASN A 163 0.00 -4.04 13.60
C ASN A 163 0.69 -4.05 14.96
N GLN A 164 0.57 -2.95 15.69
CA GLN A 164 1.25 -2.78 16.97
C GLN A 164 0.58 -3.59 18.09
N ASP A 165 -0.74 -3.72 18.06
CA ASP A 165 -1.49 -4.44 19.11
C ASP A 165 -1.17 -5.93 19.12
N ASP A 166 -0.96 -6.52 17.93
CA ASP A 166 -0.50 -7.92 17.80
C ASP A 166 1.02 -8.05 17.91
N ASN A 167 1.72 -6.95 18.13
CA ASN A 167 3.18 -6.90 18.20
C ASN A 167 3.87 -7.48 16.95
N THR A 168 3.31 -7.19 15.78
CA THR A 168 3.79 -7.64 14.47
C THR A 168 4.14 -6.49 13.51
N ALA A 169 4.02 -5.23 13.94
CA ALA A 169 4.19 -4.08 13.07
C ALA A 169 5.61 -3.96 12.51
N SER A 170 5.69 -3.85 11.17
CA SER A 170 6.92 -3.64 10.41
C SER A 170 7.03 -2.22 9.83
N CYS A 171 6.26 -1.30 10.37
CA CYS A 171 6.19 0.09 9.96
C CYS A 171 6.44 1.05 11.11
N TYR A 172 7.04 2.20 10.77
CA TYR A 172 7.20 3.35 11.64
C TYR A 172 6.74 4.61 10.92
N GLN A 173 6.01 5.47 11.63
CA GLN A 173 5.66 6.82 11.18
C GLN A 173 5.91 7.83 12.29
N GLY A 174 6.40 9.01 11.93
CA GLY A 174 6.60 10.09 12.88
C GLY A 174 7.34 11.28 12.27
N ASP A 175 7.22 12.43 12.92
CA ASP A 175 8.02 13.59 12.55
C ASP A 175 9.51 13.32 12.79
N PHE A 176 10.36 13.85 11.90
CA PHE A 176 11.80 13.80 12.15
C PHE A 176 12.14 14.55 13.44
N VAL A 177 12.75 13.82 14.37
CA VAL A 177 13.28 14.35 15.62
C VAL A 177 14.80 14.25 15.56
N ASN A 178 15.49 15.37 15.74
CA ASN A 178 16.95 15.42 15.67
C ASN A 178 17.59 14.61 16.82
N GLY A 179 18.27 13.53 16.47
CA GLY A 179 19.03 12.65 17.38
C GLY A 179 20.53 12.97 17.44
N GLY A 180 20.99 14.03 16.75
CA GLY A 180 22.39 14.39 16.65
C GLY A 180 23.16 13.61 15.59
N ALA A 181 24.47 13.84 15.56
CA ALA A 181 25.35 13.15 14.62
C ALA A 181 25.62 11.70 15.03
N LEU A 182 25.80 10.82 14.03
CA LEU A 182 26.24 9.44 14.22
C LEU A 182 27.52 9.21 13.39
N ALA A 183 28.61 8.82 14.06
CA ALA A 183 29.92 8.74 13.42
C ALA A 183 29.97 7.80 12.19
N ALA A 184 29.16 6.73 12.20
CA ALA A 184 29.12 5.77 11.10
C ALA A 184 28.42 6.31 9.83
N VAL A 185 27.64 7.38 9.95
CA VAL A 185 26.87 7.99 8.84
C VAL A 185 27.00 9.52 8.89
N PRO A 186 28.14 10.08 8.47
CA PRO A 186 28.40 11.52 8.52
C PRO A 186 27.57 12.29 7.48
N GLY A 187 27.42 13.61 7.68
CA GLY A 187 26.82 14.52 6.70
C GLY A 187 25.50 15.13 7.13
N GLY A 188 25.08 14.91 8.37
CA GLY A 188 23.85 15.47 8.93
C GLY A 188 23.56 14.97 10.33
N ASN A 189 22.27 14.96 10.68
CA ASN A 189 21.77 14.43 11.95
C ASN A 189 20.88 13.23 11.70
N VAL A 190 20.94 12.24 12.57
CA VAL A 190 20.09 11.05 12.46
C VAL A 190 18.79 11.23 13.23
N HIS A 191 17.76 10.48 12.83
CA HIS A 191 16.46 10.48 13.49
C HIS A 191 16.55 9.85 14.88
N ASN A 192 15.87 10.47 15.84
CA ASN A 192 15.64 9.94 17.18
C ASN A 192 14.30 9.21 17.22
N PHE A 193 14.34 7.88 17.31
CA PHE A 193 13.16 7.01 17.40
C PHE A 193 12.46 7.03 18.76
N GLY A 194 12.90 7.89 19.67
CA GLY A 194 12.39 8.03 21.02
C GLY A 194 13.47 7.81 22.09
N GLY A 195 13.40 8.56 23.20
CA GLY A 195 14.32 8.41 24.32
C GLY A 195 15.81 8.62 24.02
N GLY A 196 16.16 9.27 22.90
CA GLY A 196 17.54 9.47 22.46
C GLY A 196 18.10 8.31 21.62
N VAL A 197 17.28 7.37 21.19
CA VAL A 197 17.70 6.21 20.38
C VAL A 197 17.84 6.62 18.92
N GLN A 198 19.05 6.53 18.37
CA GLN A 198 19.43 7.00 17.03
C GLN A 198 19.16 5.96 15.90
N SER A 199 18.51 4.85 16.20
CA SER A 199 18.29 3.78 15.22
C SER A 199 17.08 2.95 15.61
N ASP A 200 16.41 2.32 14.65
CA ASP A 200 15.41 1.32 14.93
C ASP A 200 15.93 -0.11 14.74
N LEU A 201 15.52 -1.02 15.59
CA LEU A 201 15.94 -2.42 15.54
C LEU A 201 15.04 -3.21 14.60
N ILE A 202 15.62 -3.92 13.67
CA ILE A 202 14.94 -4.97 12.91
C ILE A 202 14.86 -6.21 13.83
N GLN A 203 13.70 -6.45 14.42
CA GLN A 203 13.51 -7.59 15.34
C GLN A 203 13.34 -8.89 14.58
N THR A 204 12.53 -8.88 13.53
CA THR A 204 12.33 -10.02 12.62
C THR A 204 12.25 -9.54 11.18
N GLY A 205 12.32 -10.47 10.25
CA GLY A 205 12.42 -10.21 8.82
C GLY A 205 13.85 -10.36 8.32
N SER A 206 14.02 -10.87 7.12
CA SER A 206 15.34 -11.00 6.49
C SER A 206 15.18 -11.00 4.96
N GLY A 207 16.20 -10.45 4.27
CA GLY A 207 16.27 -10.45 2.82
C GLY A 207 15.30 -9.50 2.10
N ASN A 208 14.55 -8.68 2.83
CA ASN A 208 13.59 -7.75 2.26
C ASN A 208 14.15 -6.33 2.19
N ALA A 209 13.67 -5.53 1.26
CA ALA A 209 14.00 -4.12 1.20
C ALA A 209 13.35 -3.34 2.35
N ILE A 210 13.95 -2.21 2.67
CA ILE A 210 13.42 -1.21 3.59
C ILE A 210 13.17 0.04 2.77
N ASP A 211 11.95 0.55 2.84
CA ASP A 211 11.56 1.81 2.21
C ASP A 211 11.50 2.92 3.24
N LEU A 212 12.02 4.07 2.86
CA LEU A 212 11.86 5.33 3.55
C LEU A 212 11.17 6.31 2.62
N TYR A 213 10.08 6.89 3.10
CA TYR A 213 9.43 8.04 2.50
C TYR A 213 9.38 9.21 3.48
N TRP A 214 9.25 10.42 2.97
CA TRP A 214 8.97 11.62 3.76
C TRP A 214 8.01 12.55 3.04
N SER A 215 7.39 13.46 3.79
CA SER A 215 6.26 14.28 3.35
C SER A 215 6.66 15.48 2.48
N ASP A 216 7.48 15.25 1.45
CA ASP A 216 7.74 16.21 0.39
C ASP A 216 6.87 15.92 -0.84
N PRO A 217 6.68 16.88 -1.75
CA PRO A 217 5.97 16.66 -2.99
C PRO A 217 6.68 15.63 -3.89
N LEU A 218 5.90 14.72 -4.48
CA LEU A 218 6.40 13.76 -5.47
C LEU A 218 6.97 14.49 -6.68
N GLY A 219 8.13 14.04 -7.15
CA GLY A 219 8.85 14.65 -8.27
C GLY A 219 9.41 16.06 -7.98
N ALA A 220 9.37 16.54 -6.74
CA ALA A 220 9.80 17.87 -6.36
C ALA A 220 10.39 17.94 -4.93
N SER A 221 10.89 16.83 -4.41
CA SER A 221 11.52 16.82 -3.08
C SER A 221 12.77 17.67 -3.05
N THR A 222 12.81 18.61 -2.11
CA THR A 222 13.97 19.49 -1.86
C THR A 222 14.68 19.20 -0.55
N ASN A 223 14.14 18.27 0.25
CA ASN A 223 14.76 17.83 1.47
C ASN A 223 15.39 16.47 1.26
N ASP A 224 16.67 16.41 1.54
CA ASP A 224 17.52 15.26 1.26
C ASP A 224 17.67 14.39 2.53
N TYR A 225 17.19 13.17 2.46
CA TYR A 225 17.29 12.16 3.51
C TYR A 225 17.93 10.90 2.97
N ASP A 226 18.84 10.32 3.75
CA ASP A 226 19.47 9.04 3.43
C ASP A 226 18.97 7.93 4.35
N LEU A 227 18.89 6.71 3.81
CA LEU A 227 18.55 5.50 4.53
C LEU A 227 19.75 4.58 4.66
N PHE A 228 20.05 4.14 5.87
CA PHE A 228 21.12 3.20 6.16
C PHE A 228 20.63 2.00 6.95
N VAL A 229 21.22 0.84 6.68
CA VAL A 229 21.13 -0.34 7.52
C VAL A 229 22.53 -0.60 8.10
N LEU A 230 22.65 -0.60 9.42
CA LEU A 230 23.88 -0.81 10.14
C LEU A 230 23.87 -2.13 10.91
N ASN A 231 25.04 -2.60 11.29
CA ASN A 231 25.16 -3.66 12.27
C ASN A 231 24.59 -3.22 13.65
N ASN A 232 24.32 -4.18 14.53
CA ASN A 232 23.74 -3.88 15.85
C ASN A 232 24.57 -2.92 16.72
N ALA A 233 25.88 -2.89 16.52
CA ALA A 233 26.80 -1.99 17.24
C ALA A 233 26.86 -0.57 16.69
N LEU A 234 26.16 -0.27 15.59
CA LEU A 234 26.19 1.01 14.87
C LEU A 234 27.60 1.46 14.41
N THR A 235 28.46 0.51 14.09
CA THR A 235 29.86 0.76 13.68
C THR A 235 30.12 0.54 12.21
N SER A 236 29.24 -0.18 11.50
CA SER A 236 29.43 -0.55 10.10
C SER A 236 28.11 -0.46 9.33
N VAL A 237 28.14 0.24 8.19
CA VAL A 237 27.05 0.27 7.22
C VAL A 237 27.05 -1.04 6.45
N LEU A 238 25.91 -1.72 6.42
CA LEU A 238 25.69 -2.98 5.71
C LEU A 238 24.99 -2.76 4.38
N SER A 239 24.10 -1.79 4.34
CA SER A 239 23.36 -1.36 3.15
C SER A 239 22.99 0.10 3.27
N SER A 240 22.79 0.79 2.15
CA SER A 240 22.35 2.18 2.16
C SER A 240 21.68 2.57 0.85
N SER A 241 20.88 3.62 0.92
CA SER A 241 20.36 4.38 -0.20
C SER A 241 20.58 5.86 0.11
N THR A 242 21.29 6.57 -0.79
CA THR A 242 21.77 7.94 -0.56
C THR A 242 21.63 8.77 -1.83
N ASN A 243 20.49 8.65 -2.49
CA ASN A 243 20.19 9.47 -3.66
C ASN A 243 19.94 10.90 -3.24
N THR A 244 20.40 11.86 -4.01
CA THR A 244 20.21 13.27 -3.68
C THR A 244 18.85 13.77 -4.13
N GLN A 245 18.09 14.37 -3.22
CA GLN A 245 16.85 15.06 -3.53
C GLN A 245 17.10 16.58 -3.59
N ASN A 246 17.06 17.12 -4.79
CA ASN A 246 17.39 18.54 -5.06
C ASN A 246 16.30 19.29 -5.85
N GLY A 247 15.04 18.82 -5.80
CA GLY A 247 13.88 19.49 -6.37
C GLY A 247 13.27 18.82 -7.60
N THR A 248 13.79 17.66 -8.04
CA THR A 248 13.24 16.93 -9.20
C THR A 248 13.04 15.44 -8.95
N GLN A 249 13.27 14.99 -7.74
CA GLN A 249 13.19 13.58 -7.33
C GLN A 249 11.98 13.34 -6.42
N ASP A 250 11.60 12.08 -6.28
CA ASP A 250 10.67 11.66 -5.24
C ASP A 250 11.30 11.67 -3.85
N PRO A 251 10.52 11.91 -2.79
CA PRO A 251 10.96 11.78 -1.40
C PRO A 251 11.05 10.30 -1.01
N PHE A 252 12.02 9.58 -1.55
CA PHE A 252 12.10 8.12 -1.44
C PHE A 252 13.53 7.61 -1.41
N GLU A 253 13.80 6.71 -0.46
CA GLU A 253 15.00 5.89 -0.42
C GLU A 253 14.64 4.43 -0.15
N GLN A 254 15.35 3.49 -0.79
CA GLN A 254 15.17 2.06 -0.58
C GLN A 254 16.52 1.40 -0.37
N ALA A 255 16.76 0.88 0.83
CA ALA A 255 17.94 0.08 1.15
C ALA A 255 17.63 -1.41 0.97
N GLY A 256 18.53 -2.13 0.30
CA GLY A 256 18.40 -3.58 0.14
C GLY A 256 18.86 -4.34 1.37
N SER A 257 18.45 -5.62 1.44
CA SER A 257 18.97 -6.63 2.36
C SER A 257 18.99 -6.24 3.84
N ASN A 258 17.93 -6.57 4.54
CA ASN A 258 17.90 -6.48 6.01
C ASN A 258 18.11 -7.86 6.65
N ALA A 259 18.43 -7.89 7.93
CA ALA A 259 18.42 -9.08 8.76
C ALA A 259 18.04 -8.71 10.20
N SER A 260 17.45 -9.66 10.91
CA SER A 260 17.18 -9.52 12.35
C SER A 260 18.46 -9.17 13.11
N GLY A 261 18.36 -8.21 14.01
CA GLY A 261 19.48 -7.66 14.76
C GLY A 261 20.17 -6.45 14.12
N ASN A 262 19.92 -6.16 12.84
CA ASN A 262 20.41 -4.94 12.19
C ASN A 262 19.61 -3.71 12.63
N ARG A 263 20.17 -2.54 12.35
CA ARG A 263 19.62 -1.25 12.76
C ARG A 263 19.33 -0.37 11.56
N ILE A 264 18.13 0.16 11.51
CA ILE A 264 17.74 1.20 10.54
C ILE A 264 18.14 2.56 11.09
N VAL A 265 18.80 3.35 10.28
CA VAL A 265 19.17 4.73 10.58
C VAL A 265 18.69 5.63 9.44
N VAL A 266 17.97 6.69 9.79
CA VAL A 266 17.58 7.74 8.85
C VAL A 266 18.44 8.96 9.11
N LEU A 267 19.17 9.41 8.11
CA LEU A 267 20.01 10.61 8.15
C LEU A 267 19.28 11.76 7.43
N GLN A 268 19.04 12.85 8.12
CA GLN A 268 18.67 14.11 7.50
C GLN A 268 19.96 14.85 7.10
N LYS A 269 20.12 15.12 5.83
CA LYS A 269 21.30 15.86 5.31
C LYS A 269 21.30 17.30 5.83
N THR A 270 22.50 17.82 5.98
CA THR A 270 22.69 19.22 6.41
C THR A 270 21.96 20.18 5.45
N GLY A 271 21.04 20.97 6.00
CA GLY A 271 20.24 21.93 5.24
C GLY A 271 18.81 21.45 4.92
N ALA A 272 18.52 20.15 5.04
CA ALA A 272 17.16 19.66 4.88
C ALA A 272 16.27 20.07 6.06
N ALA A 273 15.02 20.40 5.79
CA ALA A 273 14.01 20.69 6.81
C ALA A 273 13.42 19.39 7.38
N ASN A 274 12.92 19.45 8.61
CA ASN A 274 12.21 18.31 9.21
C ASN A 274 10.97 17.96 8.41
N ARG A 275 10.73 16.66 8.26
CA ARG A 275 9.57 16.08 7.56
C ARG A 275 8.98 14.95 8.37
N PHE A 276 7.72 14.65 8.12
CA PHE A 276 7.11 13.42 8.60
C PHE A 276 7.67 12.25 7.79
N LEU A 277 8.08 11.20 8.49
CA LEU A 277 8.75 10.02 7.93
C LEU A 277 7.80 8.83 7.91
N HIS A 278 7.98 7.98 6.92
CA HIS A 278 7.37 6.65 6.86
C HIS A 278 8.43 5.62 6.50
N ILE A 279 8.62 4.63 7.35
CA ILE A 279 9.55 3.52 7.14
C ILE A 279 8.77 2.23 7.09
N THR A 280 9.06 1.36 6.15
CA THR A 280 8.44 0.04 6.03
C THR A 280 9.48 -1.02 5.70
N ILE A 281 9.44 -2.16 6.40
CA ILE A 281 10.12 -3.38 5.95
C ILE A 281 9.18 -4.15 5.02
N ASN A 282 9.60 -4.42 3.79
CA ASN A 282 8.82 -5.15 2.79
C ASN A 282 8.85 -6.65 3.05
N ALA A 283 8.20 -7.11 4.08
CA ALA A 283 8.37 -8.47 4.62
C ALA A 283 7.08 -9.32 4.63
N ASN A 284 6.03 -8.93 3.91
CA ASN A 284 4.76 -9.67 3.81
C ASN A 284 4.28 -10.24 5.16
N GLY A 285 4.18 -9.39 6.19
CA GLY A 285 3.72 -9.77 7.51
C GLY A 285 4.74 -10.51 8.39
N THR A 286 5.96 -10.75 7.92
CA THR A 286 7.02 -11.42 8.70
C THR A 286 8.03 -10.46 9.32
N GLY A 287 8.04 -9.20 8.90
CA GLY A 287 8.90 -8.15 9.46
C GLY A 287 8.34 -7.60 10.76
N LYS A 288 9.26 -7.14 11.64
CA LYS A 288 8.91 -6.43 12.85
C LYS A 288 10.00 -5.42 13.21
N LEU A 289 9.57 -4.20 13.54
CA LEU A 289 10.43 -3.14 14.05
C LEU A 289 10.45 -3.13 15.59
N GLY A 290 11.53 -2.61 16.16
CA GLY A 290 11.66 -2.36 17.59
C GLY A 290 10.81 -1.19 18.05
N THR A 291 10.76 -0.14 17.24
CA THR A 291 9.88 1.01 17.38
C THR A 291 8.93 1.03 16.20
N SER A 292 7.64 0.91 16.46
CA SER A 292 6.63 0.83 15.40
C SER A 292 5.44 1.73 15.69
N THR A 293 4.62 1.96 14.68
CA THR A 293 3.36 2.68 14.78
C THR A 293 2.21 1.89 14.19
N ASN A 294 0.98 2.17 14.60
CA ASN A 294 -0.21 1.49 14.09
C ASN A 294 -0.71 2.03 12.76
N GLY A 295 -0.27 3.18 12.36
CA GLY A 295 -0.86 3.88 11.23
C GLY A 295 -0.17 3.58 9.92
N THR A 296 -0.16 2.35 9.44
CA THR A 296 0.66 2.09 8.29
C THR A 296 0.00 1.33 7.22
N THR A 297 -0.67 2.06 6.45
CA THR A 297 -1.16 1.51 5.21
C THR A 297 -0.22 1.90 4.08
N LYS A 298 0.00 0.99 3.18
CA LYS A 298 0.54 1.23 1.85
C LYS A 298 -0.59 1.30 0.80
N GLY A 299 -1.82 1.41 1.25
CA GLY A 299 -2.98 1.50 0.37
C GLY A 299 -2.94 2.73 -0.54
N HIS A 300 -3.57 2.61 -1.70
CA HIS A 300 -3.59 3.64 -2.75
C HIS A 300 -4.75 4.63 -2.60
N SER A 301 -5.50 4.55 -1.51
CA SER A 301 -6.62 5.45 -1.25
C SER A 301 -6.15 6.90 -1.12
N ILE A 302 -7.02 7.81 -1.43
CA ILE A 302 -6.87 9.24 -1.13
C ILE A 302 -7.84 9.60 -0.02
N ALA A 303 -7.37 10.39 0.94
CA ALA A 303 -8.22 10.92 2.01
C ALA A 303 -9.10 12.07 1.51
#